data_7ef1869a95a3301b011137a3dc132d9b
#
_entry.id   7ef1869a95a3301b011137a3dc132d9b
#
_cell.length_a   1.000
_cell.length_b   1.000
_cell.length_c   1.000
_cell.angle_alpha   90.00
_cell.angle_beta   90.00
_cell.angle_gamma   90.00
#
_symmetry.space_group_name_H-M   'P 1'
#
loop_
_entity.id
_entity.type
_entity.pdbx_description
1 polymer ?
#
loop_
_entity_poly.entity_id
_entity_poly.type
_entity_poly.pdbx_seq_one_letter_code
_entity_poly.pdbx_strand_id
1 'polypeptide(L)'
;MPVPFERMSTGTIIIHDPKYESQPVAPTANGRTVCYARVSSSDQKDDLQRQADRLKAFAINMGVKSPEVVMETGSGMNDKRRKLNRLLADPTVGTLIVERRDRLARMNAGLVESALKAQGRRIIVVDDTELDDDLVRDMTEVLTSFCARLYGRRAAKHKTDAALRAARDA
;
A
#
# COMPACT_ATOMS: atom_id res chain seq x y z
N MET A 1 -2.69 -34.17 -19.31
CA MET A 1 -1.94 -34.86 -18.25
C MET A 1 -2.55 -34.42 -16.92
N PRO A 2 -2.77 -35.33 -15.97
CA PRO A 2 -3.26 -34.95 -14.66
C PRO A 2 -2.21 -34.10 -13.94
N VAL A 3 -2.65 -33.00 -13.32
CA VAL A 3 -1.77 -32.11 -12.54
C VAL A 3 -1.47 -32.82 -11.22
N PRO A 4 -0.19 -32.92 -10.82
CA PRO A 4 0.16 -33.55 -9.54
C PRO A 4 -0.43 -32.77 -8.37
N PHE A 5 -0.97 -33.46 -7.39
CA PHE A 5 -1.53 -32.85 -6.19
C PHE A 5 -1.12 -33.61 -4.93
N GLU A 6 -1.05 -32.92 -3.82
CA GLU A 6 -0.78 -33.46 -2.50
C GLU A 6 -1.96 -33.16 -1.56
N ARG A 7 -2.41 -34.15 -0.81
CA ARG A 7 -3.46 -33.99 0.19
C ARG A 7 -2.86 -33.98 1.59
N MET A 8 -2.97 -32.85 2.29
CA MET A 8 -2.52 -32.71 3.66
C MET A 8 -3.46 -33.41 4.65
N SER A 9 -2.97 -33.74 5.85
CA SER A 9 -3.76 -34.33 6.94
C SER A 9 -4.95 -33.48 7.39
N THR A 10 -4.92 -32.16 7.10
CA THR A 10 -5.98 -31.18 7.34
C THR A 10 -7.11 -31.23 6.29
N GLY A 11 -7.01 -32.07 5.26
CA GLY A 11 -7.93 -32.14 4.14
C GLY A 11 -7.66 -31.13 3.01
N THR A 12 -6.69 -30.24 3.19
CA THR A 12 -6.26 -29.27 2.16
C THR A 12 -5.60 -30.00 1.00
N ILE A 13 -5.93 -29.65 -0.23
CA ILE A 13 -5.30 -30.17 -1.45
C ILE A 13 -4.36 -29.08 -1.99
N ILE A 14 -3.09 -29.44 -2.14
CA ILE A 14 -2.08 -28.60 -2.80
C ILE A 14 -1.92 -29.10 -4.24
N ILE A 15 -2.13 -28.23 -5.20
CA ILE A 15 -1.95 -28.54 -6.62
C ILE A 15 -0.60 -27.99 -7.06
N HIS A 16 0.27 -28.87 -7.56
CA HIS A 16 1.56 -28.54 -8.13
C HIS A 16 1.40 -28.35 -9.65
N ASP A 17 0.96 -27.18 -10.08
CA ASP A 17 0.91 -26.84 -11.50
C ASP A 17 2.16 -26.06 -11.89
N PRO A 18 3.00 -26.59 -12.81
CA PRO A 18 4.23 -25.90 -13.25
C PRO A 18 3.98 -24.50 -13.83
N LYS A 19 2.75 -24.20 -14.27
CA LYS A 19 2.36 -22.86 -14.71
C LYS A 19 2.25 -21.84 -13.59
N TYR A 20 2.02 -22.32 -12.36
CA TYR A 20 1.80 -21.49 -11.17
C TYR A 20 2.86 -21.70 -10.09
N GLU A 21 3.80 -22.64 -10.29
CA GLU A 21 5.00 -22.67 -9.50
C GLU A 21 5.80 -21.42 -9.84
N SER A 22 5.57 -20.37 -9.03
CA SER A 22 6.44 -19.21 -9.04
C SER A 22 7.86 -19.74 -8.79
N GLN A 23 8.75 -19.60 -9.78
CA GLN A 23 10.18 -19.84 -9.54
C GLN A 23 10.54 -19.09 -8.26
N PRO A 24 11.24 -19.73 -7.31
CA PRO A 24 11.69 -19.05 -6.12
C PRO A 24 12.50 -17.84 -6.59
N VAL A 25 11.91 -16.66 -6.44
CA VAL A 25 12.62 -15.41 -6.74
C VAL A 25 13.75 -15.36 -5.74
N ALA A 26 14.98 -15.60 -6.21
CA ALA A 26 16.16 -15.51 -5.38
C ALA A 26 16.12 -14.17 -4.65
N PRO A 27 16.31 -14.12 -3.34
CA PRO A 27 16.23 -12.89 -2.57
C PRO A 27 17.19 -11.88 -3.18
N THR A 28 16.64 -10.81 -3.76
CA THR A 28 17.42 -9.74 -4.36
C THR A 28 17.95 -8.85 -3.22
N ALA A 29 18.94 -9.35 -2.49
CA ALA A 29 19.65 -8.58 -1.46
C ALA A 29 20.27 -7.28 -2.04
N ASN A 30 20.33 -7.14 -3.35
CA ASN A 30 20.87 -6.02 -4.11
C ASN A 30 19.85 -5.33 -5.04
N GLY A 31 18.56 -5.44 -4.77
CA GLY A 31 17.53 -4.76 -5.56
C GLY A 31 17.60 -3.23 -5.41
N ARG A 32 17.06 -2.50 -6.40
CA ARG A 32 17.00 -1.04 -6.37
C ARG A 32 16.16 -0.54 -5.18
N THR A 33 16.55 0.61 -4.66
CA THR A 33 15.81 1.28 -3.59
C THR A 33 14.89 2.34 -4.20
N VAL A 34 13.61 2.29 -3.84
CA VAL A 34 12.59 3.22 -4.31
C VAL A 34 11.89 3.88 -3.13
N CYS A 35 11.74 5.19 -3.19
CA CYS A 35 10.94 5.97 -2.26
C CYS A 35 9.50 6.08 -2.80
N TYR A 36 8.51 5.83 -1.96
CA TYR A 36 7.11 5.97 -2.34
C TYR A 36 6.42 6.99 -1.44
N ALA A 37 5.91 8.05 -2.08
CA ALA A 37 5.16 9.13 -1.46
C ALA A 37 3.68 9.08 -1.88
N ARG A 38 2.76 9.30 -0.95
CA ARG A 38 1.33 9.28 -1.21
C ARG A 38 0.58 10.34 -0.42
N VAL A 39 -0.39 10.95 -1.08
CA VAL A 39 -1.46 11.74 -0.45
C VAL A 39 -2.82 11.22 -0.87
N SER A 40 -3.85 11.50 -0.07
CA SER A 40 -5.20 10.98 -0.32
C SER A 40 -5.90 11.73 -1.45
N SER A 41 -5.63 13.02 -1.63
CA SER A 41 -6.32 13.86 -2.62
C SER A 41 -5.41 14.82 -3.35
N SER A 42 -5.90 15.38 -4.46
CA SER A 42 -5.11 16.23 -5.36
C SER A 42 -4.86 17.65 -4.84
N ASP A 43 -5.58 18.09 -3.82
CA ASP A 43 -5.36 19.37 -3.13
C ASP A 43 -4.12 19.34 -2.23
N GLN A 44 -3.58 18.16 -1.92
CA GLN A 44 -2.39 17.93 -1.12
C GLN A 44 -1.08 17.83 -1.96
N LYS A 45 -1.02 18.44 -3.13
CA LYS A 45 0.18 18.32 -4.02
C LYS A 45 1.45 18.85 -3.37
N ASP A 46 1.36 19.93 -2.62
CA ASP A 46 2.52 20.51 -1.94
C ASP A 46 3.02 19.59 -0.81
N ASP A 47 2.10 18.92 -0.10
CA ASP A 47 2.45 17.91 0.90
C ASP A 47 3.11 16.71 0.26
N LEU A 48 2.61 16.26 -0.89
CA LEU A 48 3.19 15.17 -1.66
C LEU A 48 4.63 15.49 -2.08
N GLN A 49 4.88 16.72 -2.54
CA GLN A 49 6.23 17.15 -2.91
C GLN A 49 7.15 17.20 -1.70
N ARG A 50 6.71 17.81 -0.59
CA ARG A 50 7.49 17.85 0.66
C ARG A 50 7.82 16.45 1.18
N GLN A 51 6.88 15.51 1.09
CA GLN A 51 7.09 14.11 1.46
C GLN A 51 8.13 13.44 0.55
N ALA A 52 8.03 13.66 -0.76
CA ALA A 52 8.99 13.13 -1.74
C ALA A 52 10.41 13.64 -1.47
N ASP A 53 10.57 14.93 -1.17
CA ASP A 53 11.86 15.55 -0.89
C ASP A 53 12.49 15.02 0.42
N ARG A 54 11.67 14.82 1.48
CA ARG A 54 12.13 14.21 2.74
C ARG A 54 12.61 12.78 2.53
N LEU A 55 11.83 11.96 1.79
CA LEU A 55 12.19 10.57 1.49
C LEU A 55 13.47 10.49 0.66
N LYS A 56 13.62 11.38 -0.32
CA LYS A 56 14.83 11.45 -1.15
C LYS A 56 16.05 11.78 -0.31
N ALA A 57 15.96 12.79 0.56
CA ALA A 57 17.04 13.17 1.48
C ALA A 57 17.39 12.01 2.42
N PHE A 58 16.40 11.34 2.99
CA PHE A 58 16.60 10.16 3.84
C PHE A 58 17.34 9.04 3.10
N ALA A 59 16.92 8.71 1.88
CA ALA A 59 17.59 7.68 1.09
C ALA A 59 19.04 8.04 0.75
N ILE A 60 19.31 9.30 0.42
CA ILE A 60 20.68 9.79 0.18
C ILE A 60 21.54 9.64 1.45
N ASN A 61 21.01 10.00 2.61
CA ASN A 61 21.71 9.83 3.90
C ASN A 61 21.98 8.35 4.23
N MET A 62 21.16 7.43 3.72
CA MET A 62 21.40 5.98 3.81
C MET A 62 22.46 5.49 2.79
N GLY A 63 23.01 6.35 1.97
CA GLY A 63 24.03 5.98 0.97
C GLY A 63 23.48 5.60 -0.40
N VAL A 64 22.18 5.80 -0.67
CA VAL A 64 21.60 5.57 -2.00
C VAL A 64 21.99 6.74 -2.91
N LYS A 65 22.84 6.49 -3.91
CA LYS A 65 23.40 7.55 -4.77
C LYS A 65 22.37 8.29 -5.61
N SER A 66 21.34 7.57 -6.11
CA SER A 66 20.28 8.13 -6.97
C SER A 66 18.95 7.46 -6.64
N PRO A 67 18.27 7.88 -5.54
CA PRO A 67 17.01 7.28 -5.17
C PRO A 67 15.91 7.65 -6.16
N GLU A 68 15.20 6.64 -6.66
CA GLU A 68 13.98 6.82 -7.42
C GLU A 68 12.86 7.24 -6.45
N VAL A 69 12.07 8.23 -6.84
CA VAL A 69 10.91 8.67 -6.05
C VAL A 69 9.64 8.51 -6.88
N VAL A 70 8.72 7.72 -6.38
CA VAL A 70 7.41 7.48 -6.99
C VAL A 70 6.35 8.18 -6.16
N MET A 71 5.65 9.12 -6.78
CA MET A 71 4.58 9.91 -6.15
C MET A 71 3.22 9.47 -6.67
N GLU A 72 2.25 9.28 -5.78
CA GLU A 72 0.89 8.85 -6.15
C GLU A 72 -0.17 9.62 -5.34
N THR A 73 -1.26 10.00 -6.00
CA THR A 73 -2.45 10.53 -5.34
C THR A 73 -3.51 9.45 -5.33
N GLY A 74 -4.03 9.13 -4.16
CA GLY A 74 -5.07 8.11 -3.97
C GLY A 74 -5.20 7.69 -2.52
N SER A 75 -6.38 7.24 -2.13
CA SER A 75 -6.68 6.81 -0.77
C SER A 75 -5.82 5.62 -0.32
N GLY A 76 -5.40 5.63 0.93
CA GLY A 76 -4.73 4.51 1.60
C GLY A 76 -5.59 3.27 1.76
N MET A 77 -6.92 3.43 1.65
CA MET A 77 -7.93 2.37 1.73
C MET A 77 -8.20 1.70 0.37
N ASN A 78 -7.70 2.28 -0.73
CA ASN A 78 -7.96 1.81 -2.08
C ASN A 78 -6.82 0.90 -2.58
N ASP A 79 -7.18 -0.27 -3.10
CA ASP A 79 -6.27 -1.24 -3.72
C ASP A 79 -5.85 -0.85 -5.15
N LYS A 80 -6.55 0.10 -5.79
CA LYS A 80 -6.31 0.52 -7.18
C LYS A 80 -5.17 1.52 -7.35
N ARG A 81 -4.20 1.51 -6.48
CA ARG A 81 -3.00 2.36 -6.56
C ARG A 81 -2.01 1.78 -7.58
N ARG A 82 -2.12 2.25 -8.81
CA ARG A 82 -1.39 1.67 -9.95
C ARG A 82 0.12 1.74 -9.80
N LYS A 83 0.64 2.85 -9.25
CA LYS A 83 2.09 3.02 -9.09
C LYS A 83 2.63 2.12 -7.98
N LEU A 84 1.97 2.07 -6.82
CA LEU A 84 2.33 1.16 -5.76
C LEU A 84 2.26 -0.30 -6.22
N ASN A 85 1.16 -0.70 -6.88
CA ASN A 85 1.00 -2.07 -7.35
C ASN A 85 2.11 -2.48 -8.33
N ARG A 86 2.59 -1.56 -9.19
CA ARG A 86 3.76 -1.82 -10.05
C ARG A 86 5.03 -2.03 -9.24
N LEU A 87 5.28 -1.21 -8.21
CA LEU A 87 6.45 -1.37 -7.33
C LEU A 87 6.42 -2.70 -6.56
N LEU A 88 5.24 -3.09 -6.08
CA LEU A 88 5.07 -4.35 -5.36
C LEU A 88 5.25 -5.56 -6.28
N ALA A 89 4.80 -5.47 -7.53
CA ALA A 89 4.94 -6.53 -8.54
C ALA A 89 6.34 -6.59 -9.17
N ASP A 90 7.17 -5.56 -9.02
CA ASP A 90 8.50 -5.49 -9.63
C ASP A 90 9.55 -6.16 -8.73
N PRO A 91 10.08 -7.33 -9.12
CA PRO A 91 11.06 -8.06 -8.31
C PRO A 91 12.42 -7.35 -8.21
N THR A 92 12.70 -6.37 -9.06
CA THR A 92 13.94 -5.59 -9.01
C THR A 92 13.95 -4.56 -7.88
N VAL A 93 12.78 -4.23 -7.30
CA VAL A 93 12.64 -3.35 -6.13
C VAL A 93 12.95 -4.14 -4.87
N GLY A 94 14.17 -4.06 -4.38
CA GLY A 94 14.60 -4.75 -3.15
C GLY A 94 14.24 -4.00 -1.87
N THR A 95 14.23 -2.66 -1.92
CA THR A 95 13.90 -1.82 -0.78
C THR A 95 12.88 -0.75 -1.15
N LEU A 96 11.79 -0.68 -0.40
CA LEU A 96 10.78 0.37 -0.51
C LEU A 96 10.85 1.26 0.73
N ILE A 97 11.03 2.57 0.55
CA ILE A 97 11.07 3.55 1.63
C ILE A 97 9.78 4.35 1.60
N VAL A 98 9.08 4.38 2.72
CA VAL A 98 7.84 5.15 2.91
C VAL A 98 7.98 6.07 4.12
N GLU A 99 7.30 7.20 4.13
CA GLU A 99 7.36 8.10 5.27
C GLU A 99 6.69 7.47 6.49
N ARG A 100 5.47 6.92 6.30
CA ARG A 100 4.68 6.26 7.35
C ARG A 100 4.04 4.99 6.80
N ARG A 101 3.65 4.08 7.69
CA ARG A 101 2.98 2.82 7.32
C ARG A 101 1.68 3.04 6.55
N ASP A 102 0.91 4.07 6.93
CA ASP A 102 -0.35 4.41 6.28
C ASP A 102 -0.15 4.90 4.83
N ARG A 103 1.05 5.38 4.46
CA ARG A 103 1.39 5.69 3.06
C ARG A 103 1.44 4.45 2.20
N LEU A 104 1.91 3.34 2.77
CA LEU A 104 1.89 2.03 2.09
C LEU A 104 0.48 1.48 1.99
N ALA A 105 -0.20 1.30 3.11
CA ALA A 105 -1.59 0.86 3.19
C ALA A 105 -2.17 1.28 4.54
N ARG A 106 -3.37 1.88 4.53
CA ARG A 106 -4.06 2.26 5.76
C ARG A 106 -4.44 1.03 6.58
N MET A 107 -4.91 -0.01 5.87
CA MET A 107 -5.17 -1.32 6.46
C MET A 107 -4.25 -2.37 5.84
N ASN A 108 -3.91 -3.39 6.61
CA ASN A 108 -3.10 -4.52 6.16
C ASN A 108 -1.67 -4.20 5.70
N ALA A 109 -1.07 -3.09 6.15
CA ALA A 109 0.34 -2.78 5.87
C ALA A 109 1.26 -3.94 6.29
N GLY A 110 1.01 -4.56 7.45
CA GLY A 110 1.75 -5.71 7.93
C GLY A 110 1.66 -6.94 7.01
N LEU A 111 0.54 -7.14 6.30
CA LEU A 111 0.42 -8.21 5.32
C LEU A 111 1.35 -7.96 4.12
N VAL A 112 1.38 -6.72 3.63
CA VAL A 112 2.28 -6.33 2.52
C VAL A 112 3.75 -6.45 2.95
N GLU A 113 4.09 -6.00 4.15
CA GLU A 113 5.43 -6.14 4.72
C GLU A 113 5.87 -7.61 4.80
N SER A 114 4.99 -8.48 5.30
CA SER A 114 5.26 -9.92 5.42
C SER A 114 5.46 -10.59 4.06
N ALA A 115 4.63 -10.23 3.06
CA ALA A 115 4.74 -10.74 1.70
C ALA A 115 6.06 -10.33 1.03
N LEU A 116 6.48 -9.08 1.19
CA LEU A 116 7.76 -8.59 0.68
C LEU A 116 8.95 -9.23 1.39
N LYS A 117 8.87 -9.37 2.71
CA LYS A 117 9.90 -10.04 3.51
C LYS A 117 10.09 -11.50 3.08
N ALA A 118 9.02 -12.22 2.76
CA ALA A 118 9.09 -13.58 2.24
C ALA A 118 9.82 -13.67 0.89
N GLN A 119 9.88 -12.58 0.13
CA GLN A 119 10.62 -12.44 -1.13
C GLN A 119 12.06 -11.90 -0.93
N GLY A 120 12.55 -11.76 0.30
CA GLY A 120 13.84 -11.13 0.59
C GLY A 120 13.87 -9.62 0.39
N ARG A 121 12.72 -8.99 0.20
CA ARG A 121 12.54 -7.55 0.03
C ARG A 121 12.23 -6.89 1.37
N ARG A 122 12.43 -5.60 1.50
CA ARG A 122 12.18 -4.88 2.75
C ARG A 122 11.46 -3.56 2.55
N ILE A 123 10.73 -3.15 3.58
CA ILE A 123 10.15 -1.82 3.72
C ILE A 123 10.88 -1.08 4.83
N ILE A 124 11.18 0.18 4.60
CA ILE A 124 11.73 1.09 5.61
C ILE A 124 10.68 2.18 5.83
N VAL A 125 10.23 2.30 7.07
CA VAL A 125 9.33 3.36 7.52
C VAL A 125 10.18 4.41 8.22
N VAL A 126 10.09 5.67 7.76
CA VAL A 126 10.94 6.76 8.28
C VAL A 126 10.39 7.30 9.60
N ASP A 127 9.07 7.39 9.70
CA ASP A 127 8.36 7.90 10.86
C ASP A 127 7.15 6.99 11.15
N ASP A 128 7.11 6.37 12.32
CA ASP A 128 6.05 5.43 12.69
C ASP A 128 4.84 6.13 13.35
N THR A 129 4.77 7.46 13.30
CA THR A 129 3.60 8.21 13.79
C THR A 129 2.47 8.19 12.77
N GLU A 130 1.24 8.03 13.24
CA GLU A 130 0.03 8.11 12.41
C GLU A 130 -0.61 9.49 12.56
N LEU A 131 -1.14 10.06 11.47
CA LEU A 131 -1.87 11.32 11.50
C LEU A 131 -3.38 11.04 11.43
N ASP A 132 -4.10 11.51 12.44
CA ASP A 132 -5.55 11.33 12.57
C ASP A 132 -6.33 12.02 11.44
N ASP A 133 -5.89 13.20 10.99
CA ASP A 133 -6.54 13.94 9.90
C ASP A 133 -6.58 13.16 8.57
N ASP A 134 -5.50 12.45 8.26
CA ASP A 134 -5.44 11.61 7.05
C ASP A 134 -6.35 10.38 7.20
N LEU A 135 -6.49 9.82 8.41
CA LEU A 135 -7.40 8.70 8.67
C LEU A 135 -8.85 9.13 8.44
N VAL A 136 -9.26 10.27 8.99
CA VAL A 136 -10.62 10.81 8.81
C VAL A 136 -10.94 11.03 7.33
N ARG A 137 -9.98 11.56 6.56
CA ARG A 137 -10.13 11.79 5.12
C ARG A 137 -10.29 10.48 4.34
N ASP A 138 -9.43 9.51 4.58
CA ASP A 138 -9.48 8.19 3.93
C ASP A 138 -10.80 7.46 4.26
N MET A 139 -11.26 7.51 5.52
CA MET A 139 -12.54 6.94 5.96
C MET A 139 -13.73 7.64 5.29
N THR A 140 -13.69 8.97 5.18
CA THR A 140 -14.73 9.74 4.49
C THR A 140 -14.87 9.32 3.04
N GLU A 141 -13.77 9.11 2.33
CA GLU A 141 -13.77 8.65 0.94
C GLU A 141 -14.40 7.26 0.81
N VAL A 142 -14.02 6.32 1.67
CA VAL A 142 -14.58 4.96 1.66
C VAL A 142 -16.07 4.98 1.95
N LEU A 143 -16.51 5.68 3.01
CA LEU A 143 -17.92 5.81 3.35
C LEU A 143 -18.72 6.47 2.23
N THR A 144 -18.18 7.51 1.61
CA THR A 144 -18.81 8.18 0.46
C THR A 144 -18.98 7.23 -0.71
N SER A 145 -17.93 6.44 -1.03
CA SER A 145 -17.99 5.43 -2.09
C SER A 145 -19.02 4.34 -1.79
N PHE A 146 -19.06 3.87 -0.55
CA PHE A 146 -20.02 2.86 -0.09
C PHE A 146 -21.45 3.38 -0.16
N CYS A 147 -21.72 4.59 0.37
CA CYS A 147 -23.03 5.21 0.30
C CYS A 147 -23.48 5.50 -1.14
N ALA A 148 -22.53 5.85 -2.04
CA ALA A 148 -22.84 6.08 -3.44
C ALA A 148 -23.32 4.78 -4.14
N ARG A 149 -22.76 3.64 -3.76
CA ARG A 149 -23.17 2.33 -4.28
C ARG A 149 -24.56 1.90 -3.76
N LEU A 150 -24.85 2.18 -2.50
CA LEU A 150 -26.11 1.76 -1.87
C LEU A 150 -27.29 2.69 -2.21
N TYR A 151 -27.08 3.97 -2.30
CA TYR A 151 -28.15 4.97 -2.33
C TYR A 151 -28.10 5.91 -3.53
N GLY A 152 -27.11 5.76 -4.42
CA GLY A 152 -26.84 6.67 -5.52
C GLY A 152 -26.10 7.95 -5.10
N ARG A 153 -25.43 8.57 -6.07
CA ARG A 153 -24.46 9.65 -5.82
C ARG A 153 -25.02 10.88 -5.09
N ARG A 154 -26.31 11.23 -5.28
CA ARG A 154 -26.90 12.44 -4.68
C ARG A 154 -27.14 12.32 -3.16
N ALA A 155 -27.45 11.13 -2.67
CA ALA A 155 -27.71 10.89 -1.25
C ALA A 155 -26.45 10.49 -0.45
N ALA A 156 -25.38 10.11 -1.13
CA ALA A 156 -24.18 9.57 -0.49
C ALA A 156 -23.51 10.55 0.45
N LYS A 157 -23.31 11.81 0.02
CA LYS A 157 -22.62 12.84 0.82
C LYS A 157 -23.35 13.14 2.13
N HIS A 158 -24.67 13.34 2.09
CA HIS A 158 -25.46 13.62 3.30
C HIS A 158 -25.43 12.48 4.30
N LYS A 159 -25.44 11.24 3.84
CA LYS A 159 -25.40 10.06 4.73
C LYS A 159 -24.02 9.82 5.33
N THR A 160 -22.97 10.09 4.57
CA THR A 160 -21.58 10.04 5.07
C THR A 160 -21.36 11.08 6.16
N ASP A 161 -21.79 12.33 5.93
CA ASP A 161 -21.68 13.40 6.91
C ASP A 161 -22.48 13.10 8.18
N ALA A 162 -23.66 12.50 8.05
CA ALA A 162 -24.48 12.07 9.18
C ALA A 162 -23.82 10.93 9.99
N ALA A 163 -23.25 9.94 9.32
CA ALA A 163 -22.55 8.82 9.97
C ALA A 163 -21.31 9.30 10.74
N LEU A 164 -20.54 10.21 10.14
CA LEU A 164 -19.35 10.77 10.79
C LEU A 164 -19.69 11.64 11.99
N ARG A 165 -20.79 12.41 11.95
CA ARG A 165 -21.29 13.16 13.13
C ARG A 165 -21.70 12.22 14.25
N ALA A 166 -22.49 11.19 13.94
CA ALA A 166 -22.91 10.21 14.92
C ALA A 166 -21.73 9.48 15.60
N ALA A 167 -20.66 9.22 14.87
CA ALA A 167 -19.45 8.59 15.41
C ALA A 167 -18.60 9.54 16.27
N ARG A 168 -18.70 10.87 16.07
CA ARG A 168 -18.02 11.86 16.92
C ARG A 168 -18.77 12.16 18.22
N ASP A 169 -20.09 11.98 18.21
CA ASP A 169 -20.98 12.27 19.33
C ASP A 169 -21.18 11.05 20.25
N ALA A 170 -20.59 9.90 19.89
CA ALA A 170 -20.61 8.64 20.65
C ALA A 170 -19.34 8.47 21.49
#